data_048f21cbb795f9f4d1cd79906b87a39f
#
_entry.id   048f21cbb795f9f4d1cd79906b87a39f
#
_cell.length_a   1.000
_cell.length_b   1.000
_cell.length_c   1.000
_cell.angle_alpha   90.00
_cell.angle_beta   90.00
_cell.angle_gamma   90.00
#
_symmetry.space_group_name_H-M   'P 1'
#
loop_
_entity.id
_entity.type
_entity.pdbx_description
1 polymer ?
#
loop_
_entity_poly.entity_id
_entity_poly.type
_entity_poly.pdbx_seq_one_letter_code
_entity_poly.pdbx_strand_id
1 'polypeptide(L)'
;NTRNTLSDSPGHDRQESMAVAFQSNWQTNNNVELVSLISFADSNLEYGFDEDWASPDICTGQPCAGWEYSSTDNYVRERQNGSIDLKLVSQDSAQIFNGTTDWVAGVYWREQDEELLRQYTYATGDFVSNFDTTNQAIYGQLDTQLTEALMLTTGVRFENRQAAYTDSDLVAHKVDEDIWGGRIVLQYQLSAQTMVYGLISRGYKAGGVNSNASLSAEDREFDTELMLNYEAGAKGRWLDDRLQAQVAMFYQQRDDIQIKQSLVQSRVDSNAVSFTDYFGNSAEGSNYGVELEFNWLANESLALFGTVGLLETEYDIPLSADLNRRDQAHAPGYQFALGGTAQVTDSLTVSIDVEGKDKFYLSSRHGEQSESYELLNASLDYNLGDWELSLWGRNLTDEQVIVRGFGGFGNDPRKFYATEPYYQFGEPRMFGVSGKYDF
;
A
#
# COMPACT_ATOMS: atom_id res chain seq x y z
N ASN A 1 6.98 21.84 -21.85
CA ASN A 1 7.65 20.60 -21.44
C ASN A 1 7.20 20.28 -20.02
N THR A 2 6.36 19.26 -19.89
CA THR A 2 5.68 18.89 -18.65
C THR A 2 6.60 18.27 -17.58
N ARG A 3 7.88 18.02 -17.94
CA ARG A 3 8.89 17.45 -17.03
C ARG A 3 9.92 18.46 -16.55
N ASN A 4 9.68 19.75 -16.74
CA ASN A 4 10.49 20.80 -16.16
C ASN A 4 9.90 21.21 -14.82
N THR A 5 10.73 21.28 -13.81
CA THR A 5 10.40 21.89 -12.51
C THR A 5 10.93 23.32 -12.46
N LEU A 6 10.27 24.15 -11.68
CA LEU A 6 10.71 25.50 -11.33
C LEU A 6 11.34 25.55 -9.93
N SER A 7 11.40 24.40 -9.27
CA SER A 7 11.94 24.21 -7.93
C SER A 7 13.40 24.70 -7.84
N ASP A 8 13.75 25.42 -6.80
CA ASP A 8 15.13 25.88 -6.51
C ASP A 8 15.83 25.02 -5.45
N SER A 9 15.09 24.16 -4.76
CA SER A 9 15.65 23.18 -3.84
C SER A 9 15.53 21.76 -4.42
N PRO A 10 16.65 21.01 -4.57
CA PRO A 10 16.60 19.65 -5.11
C PRO A 10 15.94 18.64 -4.16
N GLY A 11 15.80 19.02 -2.88
CA GLY A 11 15.38 18.12 -1.84
C GLY A 11 16.40 17.00 -1.57
N HIS A 12 16.02 16.08 -0.72
CA HIS A 12 16.78 14.86 -0.42
C HIS A 12 15.85 13.77 0.12
N ASP A 13 16.30 12.52 -0.01
CA ASP A 13 15.66 11.34 0.54
C ASP A 13 16.76 10.34 0.88
N ARG A 14 16.91 10.03 2.17
CA ARG A 14 17.92 9.12 2.70
C ARG A 14 17.27 8.22 3.73
N GLN A 15 17.56 6.95 3.64
CA GLN A 15 17.12 5.97 4.64
C GLN A 15 18.29 5.07 5.04
N GLU A 16 18.49 4.95 6.34
CA GLU A 16 19.36 3.94 6.94
C GLU A 16 18.49 3.01 7.77
N SER A 17 18.63 1.71 7.58
CA SER A 17 17.84 0.73 8.32
C SER A 17 18.66 -0.49 8.67
N MET A 18 18.47 -0.99 9.89
CA MET A 18 19.01 -2.25 10.37
C MET A 18 17.85 -3.12 10.85
N ALA A 19 17.84 -4.37 10.45
CA ALA A 19 16.86 -5.34 10.93
C ALA A 19 17.54 -6.66 11.28
N VAL A 20 17.09 -7.26 12.37
CA VAL A 20 17.52 -8.59 12.81
C VAL A 20 16.28 -9.41 13.15
N ALA A 21 16.22 -10.63 12.63
CA ALA A 21 15.18 -11.58 12.98
C ALA A 21 15.78 -12.92 13.38
N PHE A 22 15.22 -13.50 14.42
CA PHE A 22 15.55 -14.83 14.88
C PHE A 22 14.30 -15.71 14.82
N GLN A 23 14.38 -16.79 14.06
CA GLN A 23 13.34 -17.80 13.99
C GLN A 23 13.85 -19.12 14.56
N SER A 24 13.04 -19.76 15.37
CA SER A 24 13.29 -21.09 15.91
C SER A 24 12.05 -21.96 15.77
N ASN A 25 12.28 -23.17 15.28
CA ASN A 25 11.29 -24.22 15.18
C ASN A 25 11.73 -25.37 16.07
N TRP A 26 10.93 -25.68 17.07
CA TRP A 26 11.24 -26.74 18.02
C TRP A 26 10.10 -27.74 18.11
N GLN A 27 10.38 -28.98 17.74
CA GLN A 27 9.44 -30.09 17.89
C GLN A 27 9.42 -30.59 19.31
N THR A 28 8.24 -30.62 19.92
CA THR A 28 8.04 -31.22 21.24
C THR A 28 7.83 -32.76 21.13
N ASN A 29 7.97 -33.45 22.24
CA ASN A 29 7.73 -34.91 22.29
C ASN A 29 6.27 -35.34 22.00
N ASN A 30 5.34 -34.38 21.94
CA ASN A 30 3.91 -34.59 21.68
C ASN A 30 3.48 -34.24 20.24
N ASN A 31 4.41 -34.18 19.32
CA ASN A 31 4.17 -33.80 17.92
C ASN A 31 3.47 -32.44 17.75
N VAL A 32 3.78 -31.52 18.63
CA VAL A 32 3.47 -30.09 18.52
C VAL A 32 4.75 -29.37 18.26
N GLU A 33 4.75 -28.51 17.27
CA GLU A 33 5.88 -27.64 16.96
C GLU A 33 5.67 -26.27 17.62
N LEU A 34 6.67 -25.81 18.40
CA LEU A 34 6.76 -24.44 18.86
C LEU A 34 7.56 -23.64 17.83
N VAL A 35 6.88 -22.70 17.19
CA VAL A 35 7.52 -21.73 16.28
C VAL A 35 7.63 -20.41 17.02
N SER A 36 8.83 -19.87 17.10
CA SER A 36 9.09 -18.55 17.66
C SER A 36 9.77 -17.66 16.65
N LEU A 37 9.25 -16.44 16.47
CA LEU A 37 9.85 -15.40 15.67
C LEU A 37 10.01 -14.17 16.55
N ILE A 38 11.26 -13.71 16.68
CA ILE A 38 11.62 -12.49 17.39
C ILE A 38 12.29 -11.58 16.39
N SER A 39 11.81 -10.34 16.26
CA SER A 39 12.41 -9.37 15.35
C SER A 39 12.66 -8.03 16.03
N PHE A 40 13.68 -7.35 15.55
CA PHE A 40 13.97 -5.96 15.89
C PHE A 40 14.36 -5.24 14.61
N ALA A 41 13.85 -4.02 14.41
CA ALA A 41 14.26 -3.14 13.32
C ALA A 41 14.40 -1.71 13.83
N ASP A 42 15.43 -1.05 13.34
CA ASP A 42 15.72 0.37 13.57
C ASP A 42 15.82 1.04 12.19
N SER A 43 15.20 2.19 12.04
CA SER A 43 15.18 2.93 10.76
C SER A 43 15.23 4.42 11.01
N ASN A 44 16.17 5.08 10.34
CA ASN A 44 16.27 6.53 10.27
C ASN A 44 15.98 6.98 8.83
N LEU A 45 14.95 7.81 8.66
CA LEU A 45 14.51 8.38 7.39
C LEU A 45 14.66 9.89 7.46
N GLU A 46 15.45 10.46 6.56
CA GLU A 46 15.61 11.90 6.38
C GLU A 46 15.16 12.27 4.99
N TYR A 47 14.13 13.11 4.86
CA TYR A 47 13.68 13.62 3.58
C TYR A 47 13.30 15.10 3.65
N GLY A 48 13.50 15.80 2.56
CA GLY A 48 13.14 17.22 2.43
C GLY A 48 12.79 17.55 1.01
N PHE A 49 11.96 18.57 0.83
CA PHE A 49 11.51 19.01 -0.46
C PHE A 49 11.31 20.53 -0.50
N ASP A 50 11.29 21.06 -1.72
CA ASP A 50 10.90 22.42 -2.04
C ASP A 50 9.39 22.55 -1.80
N GLU A 51 9.00 23.31 -0.78
CA GLU A 51 7.61 23.40 -0.34
C GLU A 51 6.80 24.32 -1.24
N ASP A 52 7.41 25.37 -1.77
CA ASP A 52 6.74 26.34 -2.64
C ASP A 52 6.81 25.98 -4.13
N TRP A 53 7.60 24.96 -4.51
CA TRP A 53 7.75 24.43 -5.88
C TRP A 53 8.13 25.50 -6.90
N ALA A 54 8.80 26.55 -6.48
CA ALA A 54 9.17 27.68 -7.30
C ALA A 54 10.63 28.10 -7.06
N SER A 55 11.09 29.08 -7.80
CA SER A 55 12.37 29.72 -7.60
C SER A 55 12.15 31.22 -7.29
N PRO A 56 12.92 31.83 -6.39
CA PRO A 56 12.88 33.29 -6.17
C PRO A 56 13.02 34.09 -7.45
N ASP A 57 13.73 33.59 -8.45
CA ASP A 57 13.96 34.24 -9.73
C ASP A 57 12.81 34.08 -10.73
N ILE A 58 11.74 33.38 -10.38
CA ILE A 58 10.61 33.06 -11.28
C ILE A 58 9.95 34.34 -11.85
N CYS A 59 10.03 35.43 -11.12
CA CYS A 59 9.48 36.74 -11.50
C CYS A 59 10.45 37.64 -12.25
N THR A 60 11.71 37.26 -12.47
CA THR A 60 12.72 38.10 -13.10
C THR A 60 12.31 38.45 -14.53
N GLY A 61 12.10 39.76 -14.78
CA GLY A 61 11.72 40.28 -16.09
C GLY A 61 10.28 40.01 -16.52
N GLN A 62 9.41 39.59 -15.61
CA GLN A 62 8.00 39.31 -15.85
C GLN A 62 7.11 39.98 -14.80
N PRO A 63 5.86 40.35 -15.15
CA PRO A 63 4.91 40.83 -14.15
C PRO A 63 4.52 39.71 -13.23
N CYS A 64 4.67 39.94 -11.93
CA CYS A 64 4.22 39.05 -10.87
C CYS A 64 3.33 39.76 -9.88
N ALA A 65 2.38 39.03 -9.28
CA ALA A 65 1.62 39.50 -8.13
C ALA A 65 2.29 39.01 -6.85
N GLY A 66 2.74 39.95 -6.04
CA GLY A 66 3.20 39.63 -4.69
C GLY A 66 4.70 39.61 -4.56
N TRP A 67 5.19 38.74 -3.72
CA TRP A 67 6.56 38.63 -3.25
C TRP A 67 7.18 37.29 -3.64
N GLU A 68 8.45 37.35 -3.88
CA GLU A 68 9.26 36.17 -4.15
C GLU A 68 9.70 35.59 -2.80
N TYR A 69 9.55 34.29 -2.63
CA TYR A 69 10.00 33.59 -1.46
C TYR A 69 10.51 32.18 -1.84
N SER A 70 11.30 31.61 -0.96
CA SER A 70 11.75 30.24 -1.09
C SER A 70 11.53 29.53 0.24
N SER A 71 10.99 28.33 0.21
CA SER A 71 10.71 27.54 1.40
C SER A 71 11.01 26.07 1.21
N THR A 72 11.49 25.47 2.28
CA THR A 72 11.76 24.05 2.37
C THR A 72 11.04 23.43 3.56
N ASP A 73 10.65 22.20 3.42
CA ASP A 73 10.08 21.38 4.49
C ASP A 73 10.88 20.09 4.63
N ASN A 74 11.54 19.92 5.77
CA ASN A 74 12.44 18.81 6.04
C ASN A 74 11.94 17.98 7.21
N TYR A 75 12.15 16.68 7.12
CA TYR A 75 11.69 15.69 8.08
C TYR A 75 12.81 14.71 8.41
N VAL A 76 13.02 14.49 9.68
CA VAL A 76 13.83 13.36 10.20
C VAL A 76 12.89 12.49 11.01
N ARG A 77 12.83 11.22 10.68
CA ARG A 77 11.98 10.24 11.34
C ARG A 77 12.80 9.05 11.80
N GLU A 78 12.87 8.87 13.10
CA GLU A 78 13.47 7.70 13.72
C GLU A 78 12.38 6.73 14.14
N ARG A 79 12.54 5.45 13.80
CA ARG A 79 11.55 4.41 14.12
C ARG A 79 12.24 3.14 14.60
N GLN A 80 11.86 2.69 15.78
CA GLN A 80 12.26 1.41 16.34
C GLN A 80 11.06 0.47 16.45
N ASN A 81 11.26 -0.80 16.11
CA ASN A 81 10.24 -1.83 16.21
C ASN A 81 10.80 -3.06 16.86
N GLY A 82 10.11 -3.60 17.84
CA GLY A 82 10.34 -4.93 18.39
C GLY A 82 9.12 -5.80 18.25
N SER A 83 9.25 -7.08 17.87
CA SER A 83 8.11 -7.99 17.88
C SER A 83 8.47 -9.40 18.32
N ILE A 84 7.50 -10.08 18.92
CA ILE A 84 7.56 -11.49 19.33
C ILE A 84 6.28 -12.18 18.84
N ASP A 85 6.44 -13.24 18.08
CA ASP A 85 5.36 -14.16 17.69
C ASP A 85 5.71 -15.57 18.17
N LEU A 86 4.91 -16.11 19.08
CA LEU A 86 5.05 -17.47 19.59
C LEU A 86 3.80 -18.25 19.25
N LYS A 87 3.96 -19.33 18.52
CA LYS A 87 2.82 -20.18 18.13
C LYS A 87 3.13 -21.67 18.28
N LEU A 88 2.11 -22.38 18.66
CA LEU A 88 2.05 -23.83 18.65
C LEU A 88 1.34 -24.29 17.39
N VAL A 89 1.91 -25.23 16.69
CA VAL A 89 1.38 -25.82 15.45
C VAL A 89 1.25 -27.33 15.65
N SER A 90 0.08 -27.88 15.38
CA SER A 90 -0.12 -29.33 15.40
C SER A 90 0.71 -30.00 14.30
N GLN A 91 1.19 -31.18 14.60
CA GLN A 91 1.75 -32.12 13.63
C GLN A 91 0.84 -33.37 13.55
N ASP A 92 1.05 -34.26 12.60
CA ASP A 92 0.15 -35.38 12.25
C ASP A 92 -0.50 -36.11 13.41
N SER A 93 0.23 -36.34 14.52
CA SER A 93 -0.33 -37.07 15.68
C SER A 93 -0.89 -36.18 16.79
N ALA A 94 -0.79 -34.83 16.62
CA ALA A 94 -1.38 -33.84 17.52
C ALA A 94 -2.65 -33.20 16.97
N GLN A 95 -3.15 -33.72 15.84
CA GLN A 95 -4.45 -33.35 15.30
C GLN A 95 -5.57 -33.65 16.28
N ILE A 96 -6.57 -32.78 16.31
CA ILE A 96 -7.77 -32.96 17.15
C ILE A 96 -8.94 -33.51 16.33
N PHE A 97 -10.09 -33.76 16.98
CA PHE A 97 -11.31 -34.32 16.38
C PHE A 97 -11.06 -35.64 15.59
N ASN A 98 -10.41 -36.62 16.25
CA ASN A 98 -10.06 -37.94 15.69
C ASN A 98 -9.07 -37.86 14.49
N GLY A 99 -8.17 -36.85 14.48
CA GLY A 99 -7.16 -36.73 13.44
C GLY A 99 -7.65 -36.03 12.17
N THR A 100 -8.76 -35.28 12.24
CA THR A 100 -9.28 -34.57 11.07
C THR A 100 -8.92 -33.08 11.04
N THR A 101 -8.35 -32.57 12.14
CA THR A 101 -8.17 -31.11 12.29
C THR A 101 -6.76 -30.79 12.74
N ASP A 102 -6.05 -30.04 11.87
CA ASP A 102 -4.84 -29.31 12.22
C ASP A 102 -5.20 -28.01 12.93
N TRP A 103 -4.32 -27.57 13.83
CA TRP A 103 -4.56 -26.36 14.58
C TRP A 103 -3.29 -25.55 14.79
N VAL A 104 -3.49 -24.24 14.88
CA VAL A 104 -2.48 -23.27 15.30
C VAL A 104 -3.07 -22.43 16.43
N ALA A 105 -2.29 -22.18 17.47
CA ALA A 105 -2.62 -21.25 18.54
C ALA A 105 -1.39 -20.40 18.86
N GLY A 106 -1.53 -19.10 18.94
CA GLY A 106 -0.40 -18.21 19.11
C GLY A 106 -0.71 -16.95 19.91
N VAL A 107 0.38 -16.31 20.35
CA VAL A 107 0.40 -15.00 20.99
C VAL A 107 1.36 -14.09 20.25
N TYR A 108 1.01 -12.85 20.13
CA TYR A 108 1.78 -11.83 19.43
C TYR A 108 1.93 -10.60 20.31
N TRP A 109 3.13 -10.05 20.31
CA TRP A 109 3.44 -8.76 20.92
C TRP A 109 4.29 -7.94 19.96
N ARG A 110 4.01 -6.64 19.86
CA ARG A 110 4.79 -5.67 19.12
C ARG A 110 4.82 -4.34 19.86
N GLU A 111 5.96 -3.72 19.87
CA GLU A 111 6.16 -2.35 20.29
C GLU A 111 6.83 -1.57 19.16
N GLN A 112 6.37 -0.34 18.95
CA GLN A 112 6.95 0.57 17.98
C GLN A 112 7.00 1.96 18.60
N ASP A 113 8.18 2.55 18.55
CA ASP A 113 8.45 3.93 18.92
C ASP A 113 8.81 4.71 17.67
N GLU A 114 8.21 5.88 17.48
CA GLU A 114 8.50 6.78 16.37
C GLU A 114 8.68 8.20 16.87
N GLU A 115 9.86 8.78 16.57
CA GLU A 115 10.16 10.20 16.77
C GLU A 115 10.19 10.90 15.42
N LEU A 116 9.57 12.08 15.34
CA LEU A 116 9.55 12.93 14.17
C LEU A 116 10.05 14.31 14.52
N LEU A 117 11.06 14.78 13.79
CA LEU A 117 11.49 16.18 13.74
C LEU A 117 11.10 16.75 12.38
N ARG A 118 10.34 17.87 12.37
CA ARG A 118 10.03 18.63 11.16
C ARG A 118 10.60 20.03 11.26
N GLN A 119 11.29 20.47 10.21
CA GLN A 119 11.88 21.78 10.07
C GLN A 119 11.31 22.47 8.84
N TYR A 120 10.41 23.41 9.07
CA TYR A 120 9.78 24.19 8.01
C TYR A 120 10.28 25.64 8.03
N THR A 121 10.65 26.18 6.87
CA THR A 121 11.30 27.51 6.74
C THR A 121 10.56 28.62 7.47
N TYR A 122 9.23 28.64 7.45
CA TYR A 122 8.41 29.69 8.06
C TYR A 122 7.83 29.32 9.42
N ALA A 123 8.18 28.18 9.97
CA ALA A 123 7.82 27.86 11.34
C ALA A 123 8.62 28.69 12.36
N THR A 124 8.03 29.01 13.49
CA THR A 124 8.72 29.74 14.57
C THR A 124 9.75 28.89 15.34
N GLY A 125 9.76 27.61 15.10
CA GLY A 125 10.67 26.62 15.72
C GLY A 125 10.41 25.23 15.12
N ASP A 126 11.27 24.30 15.45
CA ASP A 126 11.16 22.91 15.03
C ASP A 126 9.92 22.26 15.66
N PHE A 127 9.20 21.47 14.87
CA PHE A 127 8.12 20.63 15.38
C PHE A 127 8.67 19.23 15.68
N VAL A 128 8.39 18.75 16.90
CA VAL A 128 8.82 17.42 17.36
C VAL A 128 7.58 16.64 17.80
N SER A 129 7.46 15.39 17.43
CA SER A 129 6.43 14.50 17.95
C SER A 129 6.96 13.10 18.25
N ASN A 130 6.33 12.45 19.24
CA ASN A 130 6.56 11.05 19.58
C ASN A 130 5.26 10.27 19.41
N PHE A 131 5.34 9.08 18.84
CA PHE A 131 4.23 8.18 18.65
C PHE A 131 4.62 6.75 18.98
N ASP A 132 4.14 6.29 20.13
CA ASP A 132 4.41 4.96 20.66
C ASP A 132 3.20 4.07 20.46
N THR A 133 3.39 2.83 20.03
CA THR A 133 2.31 1.85 19.91
C THR A 133 2.72 0.50 20.49
N THR A 134 1.79 -0.13 21.21
CA THR A 134 1.93 -1.50 21.69
C THR A 134 0.73 -2.32 21.20
N ASN A 135 1.01 -3.46 20.56
CA ASN A 135 0.01 -4.40 20.10
C ASN A 135 0.18 -5.73 20.83
N GLN A 136 -0.88 -6.26 21.39
CA GLN A 136 -0.91 -7.57 22.04
C GLN A 136 -2.06 -8.38 21.47
N ALA A 137 -1.79 -9.58 20.99
CA ALA A 137 -2.83 -10.40 20.41
C ALA A 137 -2.73 -11.88 20.80
N ILE A 138 -3.90 -12.51 20.83
CA ILE A 138 -4.05 -13.97 20.83
C ILE A 138 -4.76 -14.37 19.53
N TYR A 139 -4.36 -15.47 18.96
CA TYR A 139 -4.97 -15.94 17.72
C TYR A 139 -4.96 -17.47 17.63
N GLY A 140 -5.85 -18.00 16.79
CA GLY A 140 -5.88 -19.42 16.49
C GLY A 140 -6.56 -19.70 15.17
N GLN A 141 -6.24 -20.88 14.61
CA GLN A 141 -6.83 -21.39 13.39
C GLN A 141 -7.04 -22.90 13.52
N LEU A 142 -8.10 -23.37 12.91
CA LEU A 142 -8.41 -24.79 12.72
C LEU A 142 -8.56 -25.07 11.24
N ASP A 143 -7.85 -26.08 10.74
CA ASP A 143 -7.97 -26.60 9.38
C ASP A 143 -8.55 -28.02 9.48
N THR A 144 -9.84 -28.14 9.20
CA THR A 144 -10.62 -29.37 9.41
C THR A 144 -10.94 -30.02 8.08
N GLN A 145 -10.46 -31.25 7.90
CA GLN A 145 -10.83 -32.10 6.77
C GLN A 145 -12.21 -32.73 7.05
N LEU A 146 -13.26 -32.18 6.41
CA LEU A 146 -14.64 -32.65 6.57
C LEU A 146 -14.91 -33.92 5.77
N THR A 147 -14.31 -34.01 4.58
CA THR A 147 -14.28 -35.23 3.73
C THR A 147 -12.95 -35.26 2.98
N GLU A 148 -12.65 -36.30 2.22
CA GLU A 148 -11.43 -36.40 1.41
C GLU A 148 -11.25 -35.21 0.44
N ALA A 149 -12.35 -34.57 0.02
CA ALA A 149 -12.33 -33.46 -0.93
C ALA A 149 -12.71 -32.11 -0.32
N LEU A 150 -13.23 -32.04 0.91
CA LEU A 150 -13.79 -30.86 1.51
C LEU A 150 -13.03 -30.48 2.79
N MET A 151 -12.45 -29.29 2.82
CA MET A 151 -11.74 -28.72 3.97
C MET A 151 -12.40 -27.43 4.44
N LEU A 152 -12.54 -27.28 5.74
CA LEU A 152 -13.01 -26.06 6.41
C LEU A 152 -11.86 -25.45 7.22
N THR A 153 -11.50 -24.20 6.88
CA THR A 153 -10.58 -23.40 7.69
C THR A 153 -11.37 -22.37 8.48
N THR A 154 -11.12 -22.28 9.78
CA THR A 154 -11.64 -21.21 10.64
C THR A 154 -10.51 -20.58 11.43
N GLY A 155 -10.46 -19.26 11.47
CA GLY A 155 -9.41 -18.53 12.18
C GLY A 155 -9.97 -17.29 12.87
N VAL A 156 -9.41 -16.94 14.02
CA VAL A 156 -9.76 -15.74 14.79
C VAL A 156 -8.51 -15.14 15.43
N ARG A 157 -8.51 -13.82 15.54
CA ARG A 157 -7.51 -13.01 16.24
C ARG A 157 -8.22 -11.95 17.09
N PHE A 158 -7.82 -11.85 18.34
CA PHE A 158 -8.19 -10.75 19.25
C PHE A 158 -6.94 -9.96 19.58
N GLU A 159 -7.02 -8.66 19.47
CA GLU A 159 -5.89 -7.76 19.65
C GLU A 159 -6.30 -6.56 20.50
N ASN A 160 -5.50 -6.24 21.51
CA ASN A 160 -5.51 -4.95 22.19
C ASN A 160 -4.37 -4.11 21.63
N ARG A 161 -4.70 -2.89 21.20
CA ARG A 161 -3.73 -1.91 20.72
C ARG A 161 -3.79 -0.66 21.58
N GLN A 162 -2.64 -0.26 22.08
CA GLN A 162 -2.45 1.00 22.79
C GLN A 162 -1.57 1.91 21.95
N ALA A 163 -1.96 3.18 21.82
CA ALA A 163 -1.18 4.19 21.14
C ALA A 163 -1.09 5.45 22.01
N ALA A 164 0.08 6.06 22.08
CA ALA A 164 0.33 7.31 22.78
C ALA A 164 1.01 8.30 21.85
N TYR A 165 0.47 9.51 21.77
CA TYR A 165 0.99 10.60 20.95
C TYR A 165 1.28 11.82 21.84
N THR A 166 2.42 12.47 21.58
CA THR A 166 2.77 13.77 22.16
C THR A 166 3.54 14.62 21.16
N ASP A 167 3.41 15.96 21.22
CA ASP A 167 4.15 16.86 20.36
C ASP A 167 4.55 18.19 21.03
N SER A 168 5.37 18.98 20.30
CA SER A 168 5.85 20.29 20.74
C SER A 168 4.74 21.36 20.79
N ASP A 169 3.58 21.14 20.15
CA ASP A 169 2.40 22.00 20.23
C ASP A 169 1.51 21.67 21.44
N LEU A 170 2.04 20.86 22.36
CA LEU A 170 1.38 20.42 23.61
C LEU A 170 0.13 19.53 23.38
N VAL A 171 0.02 18.91 22.23
CA VAL A 171 -0.97 17.84 21.99
C VAL A 171 -0.47 16.59 22.69
N ALA A 172 -1.33 15.99 23.51
CA ALA A 172 -1.09 14.69 24.12
C ALA A 172 -2.39 13.88 24.05
N HIS A 173 -2.31 12.69 23.50
CA HIS A 173 -3.48 11.82 23.33
C HIS A 173 -3.10 10.35 23.49
N LYS A 174 -4.05 9.54 23.98
CA LYS A 174 -3.89 8.09 24.12
C LYS A 174 -5.13 7.40 23.62
N VAL A 175 -4.91 6.36 22.85
CA VAL A 175 -5.95 5.46 22.32
C VAL A 175 -5.70 4.06 22.89
N ASP A 176 -6.76 3.40 23.33
CA ASP A 176 -6.73 2.01 23.79
C ASP A 176 -7.93 1.31 23.15
N GLU A 177 -7.69 0.38 22.25
CA GLU A 177 -8.73 -0.26 21.44
C GLU A 177 -8.61 -1.78 21.44
N ASP A 178 -9.74 -2.46 21.60
CA ASP A 178 -9.87 -3.89 21.44
C ASP A 178 -10.43 -4.22 20.06
N ILE A 179 -9.66 -4.93 19.26
CA ILE A 179 -9.99 -5.20 17.89
C ILE A 179 -10.03 -6.72 17.68
N TRP A 180 -10.89 -7.20 16.80
CA TRP A 180 -10.88 -8.60 16.42
C TRP A 180 -11.06 -8.77 14.91
N GLY A 181 -10.43 -9.80 14.37
CA GLY A 181 -10.56 -10.24 13.00
C GLY A 181 -10.71 -11.75 12.92
N GLY A 182 -11.18 -12.24 11.79
CA GLY A 182 -11.31 -13.69 11.61
C GLY A 182 -11.69 -14.07 10.18
N ARG A 183 -11.62 -15.38 9.89
CA ARG A 183 -11.97 -15.90 8.58
C ARG A 183 -12.62 -17.28 8.68
N ILE A 184 -13.49 -17.55 7.72
CA ILE A 184 -14.06 -18.89 7.47
C ILE A 184 -13.84 -19.16 5.98
N VAL A 185 -13.18 -20.27 5.65
CA VAL A 185 -12.92 -20.69 4.26
C VAL A 185 -13.40 -22.11 4.09
N LEU A 186 -14.21 -22.34 3.07
CA LEU A 186 -14.60 -23.68 2.64
C LEU A 186 -13.93 -23.98 1.30
N GLN A 187 -13.10 -25.01 1.26
CA GLN A 187 -12.34 -25.41 0.07
C GLN A 187 -12.84 -26.79 -0.39
N TYR A 188 -13.06 -26.92 -1.68
CA TYR A 188 -13.48 -28.16 -2.29
C TYR A 188 -12.57 -28.56 -3.45
N GLN A 189 -11.94 -29.71 -3.35
CA GLN A 189 -11.11 -30.29 -4.39
C GLN A 189 -11.98 -30.93 -5.46
N LEU A 190 -12.23 -30.22 -6.58
CA LEU A 190 -13.05 -30.70 -7.70
C LEU A 190 -12.39 -31.86 -8.46
N SER A 191 -11.06 -31.80 -8.58
CA SER A 191 -10.24 -32.86 -9.21
C SER A 191 -8.83 -32.79 -8.63
N ALA A 192 -7.95 -33.70 -8.99
CA ALA A 192 -6.53 -33.63 -8.57
C ALA A 192 -5.83 -32.32 -8.96
N GLN A 193 -6.33 -31.62 -9.98
CA GLN A 193 -5.73 -30.40 -10.52
C GLN A 193 -6.50 -29.12 -10.19
N THR A 194 -7.73 -29.19 -9.69
CA THR A 194 -8.61 -28.02 -9.56
C THR A 194 -9.26 -27.96 -8.19
N MET A 195 -9.10 -26.83 -7.50
CA MET A 195 -9.73 -26.50 -6.23
C MET A 195 -10.61 -25.27 -6.40
N VAL A 196 -11.78 -25.27 -5.77
CA VAL A 196 -12.66 -24.10 -5.62
C VAL A 196 -12.83 -23.77 -4.16
N TYR A 197 -13.09 -22.50 -3.85
CA TYR A 197 -13.28 -22.07 -2.47
C TYR A 197 -14.30 -20.94 -2.35
N GLY A 198 -14.83 -20.82 -1.14
CA GLY A 198 -15.56 -19.64 -0.68
C GLY A 198 -14.98 -19.16 0.64
N LEU A 199 -14.85 -17.85 0.79
CA LEU A 199 -14.26 -17.18 1.96
C LEU A 199 -15.20 -16.11 2.47
N ILE A 200 -15.33 -16.02 3.79
CA ILE A 200 -15.85 -14.85 4.51
C ILE A 200 -14.79 -14.44 5.51
N SER A 201 -14.38 -13.18 5.50
CA SER A 201 -13.42 -12.67 6.48
C SER A 201 -13.76 -11.26 6.96
N ARG A 202 -13.45 -11.00 8.23
CA ARG A 202 -13.48 -9.68 8.85
C ARG A 202 -12.06 -9.22 9.10
N GLY A 203 -11.69 -8.13 8.42
CA GLY A 203 -10.46 -7.38 8.61
C GLY A 203 -10.70 -6.05 9.34
N TYR A 204 -9.62 -5.42 9.74
CA TYR A 204 -9.64 -4.09 10.37
C TYR A 204 -8.39 -3.29 10.05
N LYS A 205 -8.53 -1.96 10.13
CA LYS A 205 -7.44 -1.00 10.13
C LYS A 205 -7.59 -0.14 11.39
N ALA A 206 -6.64 -0.23 12.29
CA ALA A 206 -6.69 0.43 13.58
C ALA A 206 -6.90 1.94 13.48
N GLY A 207 -7.55 2.52 14.47
CA GLY A 207 -7.73 3.95 14.65
C GLY A 207 -6.42 4.69 14.92
N GLY A 208 -6.51 5.98 15.18
CA GLY A 208 -5.33 6.79 15.43
C GLY A 208 -5.63 8.19 15.93
N VAL A 209 -4.57 9.01 15.89
CA VAL A 209 -4.59 10.38 16.40
C VAL A 209 -4.19 11.36 15.31
N ASN A 210 -4.96 12.44 15.19
CA ASN A 210 -4.64 13.61 14.39
C ASN A 210 -3.81 14.60 15.24
N SER A 211 -2.65 14.98 14.74
CA SER A 211 -1.65 15.76 15.47
C SER A 211 -1.91 17.27 15.53
N ASN A 212 -2.85 17.83 14.77
CA ASN A 212 -3.03 19.26 14.69
C ASN A 212 -3.75 19.83 15.92
N ALA A 213 -3.11 20.75 16.64
CA ALA A 213 -3.63 21.37 17.86
C ALA A 213 -4.91 22.21 17.65
N SER A 214 -5.21 22.64 16.42
CA SER A 214 -6.41 23.42 16.09
C SER A 214 -7.68 22.59 15.95
N LEU A 215 -7.55 21.25 15.91
CA LEU A 215 -8.69 20.34 15.82
C LEU A 215 -9.49 20.29 17.13
N SER A 216 -10.80 20.08 16.98
CA SER A 216 -11.66 19.79 18.12
C SER A 216 -11.26 18.47 18.80
N ALA A 217 -11.75 18.23 20.01
CA ALA A 217 -11.49 16.95 20.69
C ALA A 217 -12.10 15.75 19.91
N GLU A 218 -13.21 15.97 19.20
CA GLU A 218 -13.91 14.95 18.41
C GLU A 218 -13.14 14.62 17.13
N ASP A 219 -12.49 15.60 16.47
CA ASP A 219 -11.73 15.39 15.23
C ASP A 219 -10.29 14.91 15.49
N ARG A 220 -9.88 14.85 16.76
CA ARG A 220 -8.51 14.47 17.13
C ARG A 220 -8.27 12.98 17.10
N GLU A 221 -9.27 12.19 17.40
CA GLU A 221 -9.25 10.74 17.33
C GLU A 221 -10.05 10.26 16.12
N PHE A 222 -9.60 9.22 15.47
CA PHE A 222 -10.36 8.49 14.46
C PHE A 222 -10.36 7.01 14.78
N ASP A 223 -11.53 6.40 14.59
CA ASP A 223 -11.82 5.04 14.98
C ASP A 223 -11.26 4.00 14.01
N THR A 224 -11.27 2.74 14.44
CA THR A 224 -10.93 1.58 13.62
C THR A 224 -11.89 1.45 12.43
N GLU A 225 -11.33 1.37 11.23
CA GLU A 225 -12.05 1.00 10.00
C GLU A 225 -12.23 -0.51 9.94
N LEU A 226 -13.39 -0.98 9.54
CA LEU A 226 -13.74 -2.39 9.44
C LEU A 226 -13.99 -2.78 7.99
N MET A 227 -13.66 -4.02 7.65
CA MET A 227 -13.95 -4.61 6.33
C MET A 227 -14.50 -6.02 6.48
N LEU A 228 -15.66 -6.27 5.89
CA LEU A 228 -16.22 -7.60 5.71
C LEU A 228 -16.06 -8.01 4.25
N ASN A 229 -15.28 -9.08 4.01
CA ASN A 229 -14.99 -9.60 2.68
C ASN A 229 -15.72 -10.92 2.43
N TYR A 230 -16.38 -11.02 1.29
CA TYR A 230 -16.95 -12.22 0.73
C TYR A 230 -16.22 -12.53 -0.58
N GLU A 231 -15.68 -13.72 -0.72
CA GLU A 231 -14.89 -14.10 -1.87
C GLU A 231 -15.21 -15.53 -2.30
N ALA A 232 -15.21 -15.76 -3.60
CA ALA A 232 -15.28 -17.09 -4.18
C ALA A 232 -14.28 -17.20 -5.32
N GLY A 233 -13.60 -18.33 -5.42
CA GLY A 233 -12.57 -18.49 -6.43
C GLY A 233 -12.29 -19.93 -6.81
N ALA A 234 -11.44 -20.06 -7.82
CA ALA A 234 -10.91 -21.33 -8.30
C ALA A 234 -9.42 -21.20 -8.58
N LYS A 235 -8.68 -22.25 -8.29
CA LYS A 235 -7.23 -22.38 -8.56
C LYS A 235 -6.95 -23.74 -9.17
N GLY A 236 -6.01 -23.77 -10.11
CA GLY A 236 -5.66 -25.07 -10.70
C GLY A 236 -4.39 -25.07 -11.51
N ARG A 237 -4.01 -26.30 -11.87
CA ARG A 237 -2.91 -26.61 -12.77
C ARG A 237 -3.40 -27.56 -13.83
N TRP A 238 -3.15 -27.23 -15.10
CA TRP A 238 -3.64 -28.00 -16.26
C TRP A 238 -2.53 -28.17 -17.30
N LEU A 239 -2.78 -28.94 -18.32
CA LEU A 239 -1.85 -29.19 -19.42
C LEU A 239 -0.53 -29.83 -18.94
N ASP A 240 -0.60 -30.85 -18.08
CA ASP A 240 0.58 -31.46 -17.44
C ASP A 240 1.41 -30.46 -16.64
N ASP A 241 0.76 -29.69 -15.79
CA ASP A 241 1.29 -28.63 -14.92
C ASP A 241 1.87 -27.41 -15.70
N ARG A 242 1.72 -27.35 -17.01
CA ARG A 242 2.22 -26.23 -17.82
C ARG A 242 1.37 -24.97 -17.73
N LEU A 243 0.10 -25.08 -17.37
CA LEU A 243 -0.78 -23.94 -17.13
C LEU A 243 -1.20 -23.91 -15.67
N GLN A 244 -0.80 -22.88 -14.95
CA GLN A 244 -1.32 -22.55 -13.64
C GLN A 244 -2.19 -21.31 -13.76
N ALA A 245 -3.43 -21.35 -13.24
CA ALA A 245 -4.29 -20.18 -13.21
C ALA A 245 -5.15 -20.13 -11.95
N GLN A 246 -5.53 -18.90 -11.59
CA GLN A 246 -6.47 -18.63 -10.51
C GLN A 246 -7.41 -17.51 -10.90
N VAL A 247 -8.65 -17.61 -10.42
CA VAL A 247 -9.66 -16.57 -10.53
C VAL A 247 -10.34 -16.39 -9.19
N ALA A 248 -10.57 -15.14 -8.80
CA ALA A 248 -11.32 -14.77 -7.62
C ALA A 248 -12.37 -13.71 -7.97
N MET A 249 -13.53 -13.80 -7.36
CA MET A 249 -14.57 -12.77 -7.35
C MET A 249 -14.80 -12.37 -5.91
N PHE A 250 -14.87 -11.08 -5.64
CA PHE A 250 -15.01 -10.58 -4.28
C PHE A 250 -16.06 -9.46 -4.18
N TYR A 251 -16.64 -9.34 -2.99
CA TYR A 251 -17.42 -8.20 -2.53
C TYR A 251 -16.96 -7.84 -1.12
N GLN A 252 -16.57 -6.58 -0.94
CA GLN A 252 -16.08 -6.03 0.32
C GLN A 252 -17.01 -4.91 0.76
N GLN A 253 -17.51 -5.00 1.97
CA GLN A 253 -18.18 -3.90 2.66
C GLN A 253 -17.21 -3.28 3.64
N ARG A 254 -17.09 -1.95 3.61
CA ARG A 254 -16.21 -1.18 4.48
C ARG A 254 -17.04 -0.21 5.31
N ASP A 255 -16.87 -0.30 6.61
CA ASP A 255 -17.53 0.55 7.58
C ASP A 255 -16.49 1.44 8.28
N ASP A 256 -16.88 2.66 8.66
CA ASP A 256 -16.00 3.63 9.33
C ASP A 256 -14.72 3.93 8.55
N ILE A 257 -14.83 4.11 7.22
CA ILE A 257 -13.67 4.33 6.35
C ILE A 257 -12.90 5.56 6.79
N GLN A 258 -11.60 5.39 7.03
CA GLN A 258 -10.67 6.47 7.39
C GLN A 258 -10.34 7.30 6.14
N ILE A 259 -10.94 8.48 6.04
CA ILE A 259 -10.76 9.39 4.91
C ILE A 259 -10.04 10.64 5.37
N LYS A 260 -9.05 11.09 4.57
CA LYS A 260 -8.41 12.38 4.77
C LYS A 260 -9.37 13.51 4.40
N GLN A 261 -9.64 14.38 5.35
CA GLN A 261 -10.51 15.55 5.24
C GLN A 261 -9.70 16.82 5.41
N SER A 262 -10.30 17.99 5.12
CA SER A 262 -9.70 19.29 5.32
C SER A 262 -10.69 20.23 5.99
N LEU A 263 -10.35 20.69 7.17
CA LEU A 263 -11.05 21.79 7.83
C LEU A 263 -10.57 23.10 7.22
N VAL A 264 -11.51 23.87 6.65
CA VAL A 264 -11.21 25.17 6.06
C VAL A 264 -11.58 26.27 7.05
N GLN A 265 -10.60 27.05 7.47
CA GLN A 265 -10.78 28.13 8.43
C GLN A 265 -10.34 29.47 7.81
N SER A 266 -11.16 30.52 7.97
CA SER A 266 -10.75 31.87 7.60
C SER A 266 -9.72 32.38 8.61
N ARG A 267 -8.61 32.92 8.11
CA ARG A 267 -7.60 33.55 8.95
C ARG A 267 -8.14 34.85 9.54
N VAL A 268 -7.86 35.09 10.80
CA VAL A 268 -8.34 36.28 11.52
C VAL A 268 -7.63 37.57 11.03
N ASP A 269 -6.44 37.43 10.48
CA ASP A 269 -5.53 38.51 10.07
C ASP A 269 -5.61 38.88 8.58
N SER A 270 -6.32 38.09 7.79
CA SER A 270 -6.41 38.28 6.34
C SER A 270 -7.66 37.59 5.77
N ASN A 271 -7.96 37.88 4.49
CA ASN A 271 -9.02 37.17 3.76
C ASN A 271 -8.58 35.79 3.26
N ALA A 272 -7.39 35.35 3.65
CA ALA A 272 -6.89 34.02 3.30
C ALA A 272 -7.54 32.94 4.16
N VAL A 273 -7.57 31.72 3.66
CA VAL A 273 -8.01 30.54 4.38
C VAL A 273 -6.82 29.68 4.77
N SER A 274 -6.91 29.01 5.88
CA SER A 274 -6.01 27.93 6.29
C SER A 274 -6.74 26.60 6.16
N PHE A 275 -5.98 25.58 5.75
CA PHE A 275 -6.46 24.23 5.63
C PHE A 275 -5.78 23.38 6.70
N THR A 276 -6.59 22.68 7.50
CA THR A 276 -6.11 21.71 8.46
C THR A 276 -6.56 20.34 7.99
N ASP A 277 -5.61 19.54 7.54
CA ASP A 277 -5.88 18.17 7.13
C ASP A 277 -5.95 17.24 8.34
N TYR A 278 -6.92 16.35 8.34
CA TYR A 278 -7.11 15.34 9.38
C TYR A 278 -7.79 14.08 8.82
N PHE A 279 -7.69 12.98 9.52
CA PHE A 279 -8.44 11.75 9.23
C PHE A 279 -9.72 11.71 10.05
N GLY A 280 -10.81 11.26 9.45
CA GLY A 280 -12.07 11.03 10.12
C GLY A 280 -12.80 9.83 9.52
N ASN A 281 -13.70 9.23 10.31
CA ASN A 281 -14.50 8.06 9.91
C ASN A 281 -15.87 8.52 9.37
N SER A 282 -15.89 9.11 8.19
CA SER A 282 -17.11 9.77 7.68
C SER A 282 -17.76 9.04 6.52
N ALA A 283 -17.26 7.86 6.17
CA ALA A 283 -17.75 7.14 5.00
C ALA A 283 -17.97 5.67 5.29
N GLU A 284 -18.97 5.13 4.66
CA GLU A 284 -19.10 3.71 4.35
C GLU A 284 -18.72 3.50 2.87
N GLY A 285 -18.50 2.26 2.45
CA GLY A 285 -18.22 1.99 1.06
C GLY A 285 -18.21 0.52 0.73
N SER A 286 -18.23 0.25 -0.56
CA SER A 286 -18.11 -1.11 -1.08
C SER A 286 -17.11 -1.19 -2.21
N ASN A 287 -16.44 -2.33 -2.29
CA ASN A 287 -15.58 -2.70 -3.40
C ASN A 287 -16.01 -4.08 -3.89
N TYR A 288 -16.14 -4.26 -5.19
CA TYR A 288 -16.36 -5.59 -5.75
C TYR A 288 -15.62 -5.73 -7.07
N GLY A 289 -15.25 -6.96 -7.38
CA GLY A 289 -14.43 -7.15 -8.55
C GLY A 289 -14.13 -8.60 -8.87
N VAL A 290 -13.29 -8.74 -9.90
CA VAL A 290 -12.78 -10.02 -10.37
C VAL A 290 -11.29 -9.89 -10.59
N GLU A 291 -10.53 -10.88 -10.13
CA GLU A 291 -9.09 -11.00 -10.37
C GLU A 291 -8.79 -12.30 -11.07
N LEU A 292 -7.96 -12.25 -12.08
CA LEU A 292 -7.45 -13.38 -12.84
C LEU A 292 -5.92 -13.31 -12.88
N GLU A 293 -5.28 -14.44 -12.61
CA GLU A 293 -3.84 -14.61 -12.80
C GLU A 293 -3.57 -15.94 -13.51
N PHE A 294 -2.61 -15.95 -14.44
CA PHE A 294 -2.13 -17.18 -15.06
C PHE A 294 -0.63 -17.13 -15.38
N ASN A 295 -0.03 -18.32 -15.35
CA ASN A 295 1.31 -18.60 -15.85
C ASN A 295 1.23 -19.84 -16.76
N TRP A 296 1.72 -19.71 -17.98
CA TRP A 296 1.59 -20.74 -18.98
C TRP A 296 2.92 -21.01 -19.73
N LEU A 297 3.46 -22.19 -19.55
CA LEU A 297 4.53 -22.72 -20.39
C LEU A 297 3.92 -23.24 -21.69
N ALA A 298 3.77 -22.36 -22.71
CA ALA A 298 3.13 -22.71 -23.97
C ALA A 298 3.91 -23.82 -24.69
N ASN A 299 5.24 -23.78 -24.61
CA ASN A 299 6.16 -24.83 -24.99
C ASN A 299 7.49 -24.66 -24.23
N GLU A 300 8.51 -25.49 -24.51
CA GLU A 300 9.82 -25.47 -23.85
C GLU A 300 10.56 -24.11 -23.95
N SER A 301 10.25 -23.31 -24.98
CA SER A 301 10.92 -22.05 -25.27
C SER A 301 10.05 -20.82 -25.04
N LEU A 302 8.76 -20.97 -24.70
CA LEU A 302 7.82 -19.85 -24.55
C LEU A 302 7.02 -19.96 -23.26
N ALA A 303 7.24 -19.03 -22.36
CA ALA A 303 6.46 -18.81 -21.16
C ALA A 303 5.61 -17.53 -21.31
N LEU A 304 4.33 -17.60 -20.95
CA LEU A 304 3.39 -16.48 -20.93
C LEU A 304 2.87 -16.28 -19.52
N PHE A 305 2.62 -15.04 -19.15
CA PHE A 305 1.98 -14.71 -17.89
C PHE A 305 0.93 -13.61 -18.08
N GLY A 306 -0.01 -13.55 -17.17
CA GLY A 306 -0.97 -12.46 -17.17
C GLY A 306 -1.67 -12.30 -15.84
N THR A 307 -1.95 -11.04 -15.49
CA THR A 307 -2.81 -10.64 -14.40
C THR A 307 -3.83 -9.64 -14.92
N VAL A 308 -5.08 -9.77 -14.51
CA VAL A 308 -6.17 -8.85 -14.85
C VAL A 308 -7.01 -8.64 -13.61
N GLY A 309 -7.21 -7.39 -13.20
CA GLY A 309 -8.13 -6.98 -12.17
C GLY A 309 -9.20 -6.07 -12.74
N LEU A 310 -10.46 -6.36 -12.41
CA LEU A 310 -11.61 -5.50 -12.63
C LEU A 310 -12.15 -5.09 -11.28
N LEU A 311 -12.37 -3.80 -11.07
CA LEU A 311 -12.75 -3.24 -9.77
C LEU A 311 -13.82 -2.17 -9.93
N GLU A 312 -14.88 -2.29 -9.16
CA GLU A 312 -15.87 -1.24 -8.93
C GLU A 312 -15.82 -0.85 -7.46
N THR A 313 -15.81 0.45 -7.19
CA THR A 313 -15.73 0.99 -5.83
C THR A 313 -16.74 2.10 -5.65
N GLU A 314 -17.28 2.23 -4.45
CA GLU A 314 -18.23 3.31 -4.13
C GLU A 314 -17.95 3.83 -2.72
N TYR A 315 -18.02 5.17 -2.57
CA TYR A 315 -18.14 5.82 -1.27
C TYR A 315 -19.59 6.24 -1.03
N ASP A 316 -20.07 6.01 0.18
CA ASP A 316 -21.25 6.68 0.73
C ASP A 316 -20.80 7.70 1.79
N ILE A 317 -20.73 8.98 1.40
CA ILE A 317 -20.29 10.09 2.25
C ILE A 317 -21.49 11.03 2.48
N PRO A 318 -22.19 10.93 3.61
CA PRO A 318 -23.42 11.70 3.85
C PRO A 318 -23.23 13.21 3.81
N LEU A 319 -22.03 13.70 4.10
CA LEU A 319 -21.74 15.14 4.28
C LEU A 319 -21.21 15.84 3.02
N SER A 320 -20.95 15.12 1.92
CA SER A 320 -20.41 15.72 0.69
C SER A 320 -21.16 15.23 -0.54
N ALA A 321 -22.01 16.07 -1.10
CA ALA A 321 -22.76 15.76 -2.31
C ALA A 321 -21.83 15.48 -3.52
N ASP A 322 -20.66 16.12 -3.56
CA ASP A 322 -19.71 16.00 -4.69
C ASP A 322 -18.87 14.72 -4.63
N LEU A 323 -18.72 14.13 -3.44
CA LEU A 323 -17.92 12.93 -3.21
C LEU A 323 -18.78 11.68 -3.01
N ASN A 324 -20.06 11.86 -2.77
CA ASN A 324 -21.02 10.77 -2.55
C ASN A 324 -21.21 9.96 -3.83
N ARG A 325 -21.16 8.62 -3.73
CA ARG A 325 -21.30 7.66 -4.83
C ARG A 325 -20.26 7.81 -5.95
N ARG A 326 -19.08 8.30 -5.60
CA ARG A 326 -17.94 8.40 -6.48
C ARG A 326 -17.01 7.23 -6.24
N ASP A 327 -16.26 6.82 -7.28
CA ASP A 327 -15.18 5.85 -7.13
C ASP A 327 -14.14 6.31 -6.10
N GLN A 328 -13.56 5.35 -5.41
CA GLN A 328 -12.49 5.61 -4.45
C GLN A 328 -11.24 6.13 -5.17
N ALA A 329 -10.46 6.95 -4.47
CA ALA A 329 -9.21 7.44 -5.01
C ALA A 329 -8.20 6.29 -5.19
N HIS A 330 -7.40 6.37 -6.27
CA HIS A 330 -6.42 5.35 -6.65
C HIS A 330 -7.01 3.95 -6.90
N ALA A 331 -8.28 3.88 -7.29
CA ALA A 331 -9.00 2.65 -7.57
C ALA A 331 -9.42 2.62 -9.06
N PRO A 332 -8.53 2.23 -9.99
CA PRO A 332 -8.86 2.13 -11.40
C PRO A 332 -9.88 1.02 -11.65
N GLY A 333 -10.83 1.24 -12.58
CA GLY A 333 -11.86 0.26 -12.93
C GLY A 333 -11.31 -1.02 -13.56
N TYR A 334 -10.14 -0.95 -14.19
CA TYR A 334 -9.34 -2.12 -14.58
C TYR A 334 -7.85 -1.87 -14.41
N GLN A 335 -7.11 -2.95 -14.21
CA GLN A 335 -5.67 -2.99 -14.35
C GLN A 335 -5.23 -4.36 -14.90
N PHE A 336 -4.17 -4.38 -15.69
CA PHE A 336 -3.63 -5.62 -16.23
C PHE A 336 -2.11 -5.54 -16.42
N ALA A 337 -1.48 -6.72 -16.39
CA ALA A 337 -0.14 -6.93 -16.89
C ALA A 337 -0.13 -8.25 -17.66
N LEU A 338 0.29 -8.20 -18.93
CA LEU A 338 0.35 -9.35 -19.83
C LEU A 338 1.73 -9.40 -20.46
N GLY A 339 2.35 -10.55 -20.47
CA GLY A 339 3.69 -10.65 -21.05
C GLY A 339 4.10 -12.06 -21.37
N GLY A 340 5.30 -12.15 -21.93
CA GLY A 340 5.90 -13.42 -22.27
C GLY A 340 7.40 -13.33 -22.41
N THR A 341 8.03 -14.48 -22.17
CA THR A 341 9.47 -14.69 -22.32
C THR A 341 9.69 -15.81 -23.30
N ALA A 342 10.48 -15.54 -24.34
CA ALA A 342 10.82 -16.50 -25.38
C ALA A 342 12.33 -16.75 -25.39
N GLN A 343 12.74 -18.00 -25.24
CA GLN A 343 14.09 -18.45 -25.48
C GLN A 343 14.28 -18.64 -27.01
N VAL A 344 14.88 -17.65 -27.66
CA VAL A 344 15.05 -17.62 -29.13
C VAL A 344 16.19 -18.52 -29.59
N THR A 345 17.25 -18.58 -28.78
CA THR A 345 18.37 -19.52 -28.93
C THR A 345 18.82 -19.99 -27.54
N ASP A 346 19.76 -20.95 -27.50
CA ASP A 346 20.32 -21.42 -26.20
C ASP A 346 20.92 -20.29 -25.35
N SER A 347 21.30 -19.17 -25.98
CA SER A 347 21.94 -18.04 -25.30
C SER A 347 21.12 -16.75 -25.32
N LEU A 348 20.02 -16.67 -26.08
CA LEU A 348 19.24 -15.44 -26.25
C LEU A 348 17.82 -15.63 -25.77
N THR A 349 17.42 -14.83 -24.80
CA THR A 349 16.06 -14.72 -24.28
C THR A 349 15.49 -13.33 -24.59
N VAL A 350 14.24 -13.28 -24.99
CA VAL A 350 13.48 -12.05 -25.27
C VAL A 350 12.28 -12.02 -24.34
N SER A 351 12.11 -10.93 -23.62
CA SER A 351 10.93 -10.70 -22.81
C SER A 351 10.20 -9.44 -23.28
N ILE A 352 8.88 -9.52 -23.36
CA ILE A 352 8.01 -8.39 -23.70
C ILE A 352 6.82 -8.44 -22.77
N ASP A 353 6.46 -7.28 -22.20
CA ASP A 353 5.25 -7.13 -21.43
C ASP A 353 4.56 -5.79 -21.70
N VAL A 354 3.26 -5.80 -21.50
CA VAL A 354 2.40 -4.62 -21.48
C VAL A 354 1.62 -4.59 -20.19
N GLU A 355 1.64 -3.44 -19.53
CA GLU A 355 0.80 -3.17 -18.37
C GLU A 355 -0.09 -1.96 -18.63
N GLY A 356 -1.28 -1.97 -18.06
CA GLY A 356 -2.21 -0.88 -18.25
C GLY A 356 -3.16 -0.70 -17.07
N LYS A 357 -3.65 0.53 -16.97
CA LYS A 357 -4.66 0.93 -15.96
C LYS A 357 -5.70 1.84 -16.56
N ASP A 358 -6.91 1.74 -16.05
CA ASP A 358 -7.96 2.72 -16.30
C ASP A 358 -7.65 4.05 -15.60
N LYS A 359 -8.36 5.10 -16.00
CA LYS A 359 -8.38 6.37 -15.27
C LYS A 359 -8.86 6.17 -13.84
N PHE A 360 -8.36 6.98 -12.92
CA PHE A 360 -8.77 6.96 -11.52
C PHE A 360 -8.68 8.34 -10.89
N TYR A 361 -9.43 8.58 -9.83
CA TYR A 361 -9.30 9.81 -9.06
C TYR A 361 -7.99 9.84 -8.29
N LEU A 362 -7.30 10.99 -8.34
CA LEU A 362 -5.98 11.18 -7.70
C LEU A 362 -6.08 11.49 -6.20
N SER A 363 -7.28 11.80 -5.70
CA SER A 363 -7.53 12.11 -4.30
C SER A 363 -9.00 11.93 -3.95
N SER A 364 -9.30 11.63 -2.70
CA SER A 364 -10.66 11.70 -2.15
C SER A 364 -11.19 13.15 -1.97
N ARG A 365 -10.33 14.17 -2.09
CA ARG A 365 -10.65 15.57 -1.78
C ARG A 365 -10.98 16.47 -2.98
N HIS A 366 -10.63 16.02 -4.21
CA HIS A 366 -10.84 16.80 -5.43
C HIS A 366 -11.20 15.90 -6.61
N GLY A 367 -11.70 16.49 -7.68
CA GLY A 367 -12.19 15.78 -8.87
C GLY A 367 -11.15 15.44 -9.93
N GLU A 368 -9.86 15.77 -9.72
CA GLU A 368 -8.80 15.48 -10.67
C GLU A 368 -8.59 13.96 -10.83
N GLN A 369 -8.46 13.53 -12.08
CA GLN A 369 -8.27 12.14 -12.47
C GLN A 369 -6.95 11.96 -13.24
N SER A 370 -6.38 10.75 -13.18
CA SER A 370 -5.40 10.32 -14.17
C SER A 370 -6.11 10.04 -15.51
N GLU A 371 -5.33 10.03 -16.60
CA GLU A 371 -5.76 9.39 -17.84
C GLU A 371 -5.54 7.87 -17.72
N SER A 372 -6.26 7.08 -18.53
CA SER A 372 -5.92 5.67 -18.73
C SER A 372 -4.64 5.55 -19.54
N TYR A 373 -3.84 4.53 -19.28
CA TYR A 373 -2.55 4.37 -19.96
C TYR A 373 -2.16 2.91 -20.13
N GLU A 374 -1.29 2.64 -21.12
CA GLU A 374 -0.61 1.37 -21.32
C GLU A 374 0.90 1.59 -21.49
N LEU A 375 1.71 0.83 -20.76
CA LEU A 375 3.16 0.86 -20.83
C LEU A 375 3.67 -0.43 -21.49
N LEU A 376 4.49 -0.28 -22.51
CA LEU A 376 5.16 -1.39 -23.18
C LEU A 376 6.61 -1.45 -22.72
N ASN A 377 7.04 -2.62 -22.24
CA ASN A 377 8.40 -2.91 -21.82
C ASN A 377 8.97 -4.08 -22.61
N ALA A 378 10.30 -4.11 -22.78
CA ALA A 378 10.97 -5.24 -23.40
C ALA A 378 12.40 -5.39 -22.90
N SER A 379 12.91 -6.63 -22.90
CA SER A 379 14.32 -6.93 -22.67
C SER A 379 14.85 -7.97 -23.64
N LEU A 380 16.17 -7.92 -23.86
CA LEU A 380 16.97 -8.90 -24.57
C LEU A 380 18.10 -9.33 -23.63
N ASP A 381 18.08 -10.58 -23.23
CA ASP A 381 19.03 -11.15 -22.28
C ASP A 381 19.92 -12.18 -22.99
N TYR A 382 21.24 -11.95 -22.98
CA TYR A 382 22.21 -12.76 -23.67
C TYR A 382 23.24 -13.37 -22.73
N ASN A 383 23.30 -14.71 -22.69
CA ASN A 383 24.25 -15.47 -21.89
C ASN A 383 25.53 -15.73 -22.68
N LEU A 384 26.67 -15.25 -22.18
CA LEU A 384 28.01 -15.42 -22.75
C LEU A 384 28.98 -16.03 -21.71
N GLY A 385 28.98 -17.34 -21.60
CA GLY A 385 29.75 -18.06 -20.58
C GLY A 385 29.25 -17.67 -19.18
N ASP A 386 30.14 -17.11 -18.35
CA ASP A 386 29.84 -16.68 -17.00
C ASP A 386 29.20 -15.26 -16.93
N TRP A 387 28.97 -14.63 -18.10
CA TRP A 387 28.32 -13.33 -18.22
C TRP A 387 26.87 -13.47 -18.64
N GLU A 388 25.98 -12.70 -17.98
CA GLU A 388 24.62 -12.39 -18.42
C GLU A 388 24.55 -10.90 -18.79
N LEU A 389 24.27 -10.60 -20.04
CA LEU A 389 24.16 -9.24 -20.57
C LEU A 389 22.72 -8.95 -20.91
N SER A 390 22.15 -7.88 -20.38
CA SER A 390 20.77 -7.48 -20.62
C SER A 390 20.71 -6.09 -21.26
N LEU A 391 19.97 -5.97 -22.37
CA LEU A 391 19.53 -4.70 -22.95
C LEU A 391 18.04 -4.57 -22.67
N TRP A 392 17.62 -3.51 -21.98
CA TRP A 392 16.24 -3.33 -21.64
C TRP A 392 15.70 -1.94 -21.97
N GLY A 393 14.41 -1.85 -22.18
CA GLY A 393 13.68 -0.61 -22.37
C GLY A 393 12.36 -0.63 -21.63
N ARG A 394 12.05 0.45 -20.93
CA ARG A 394 10.80 0.66 -20.19
C ARG A 394 10.04 1.82 -20.80
N ASN A 395 8.71 1.74 -20.74
CA ASN A 395 7.81 2.73 -21.34
C ASN A 395 8.23 3.06 -22.80
N LEU A 396 8.34 2.03 -23.64
CA LEU A 396 8.84 2.16 -25.02
C LEU A 396 7.98 3.09 -25.88
N THR A 397 6.71 3.23 -25.56
CA THR A 397 5.73 4.12 -26.20
C THR A 397 5.89 5.59 -25.79
N ASP A 398 6.69 5.87 -24.73
CA ASP A 398 6.88 7.20 -24.13
C ASP A 398 5.58 7.81 -23.63
N GLU A 399 4.74 6.95 -23.03
CA GLU A 399 3.47 7.36 -22.45
C GLU A 399 3.68 8.27 -21.24
N GLN A 400 2.85 9.31 -21.10
CA GLN A 400 2.90 10.23 -19.97
C GLN A 400 1.91 9.83 -18.91
N VAL A 401 2.39 9.22 -17.84
CA VAL A 401 1.58 8.73 -16.73
C VAL A 401 1.52 9.75 -15.61
N ILE A 402 0.32 10.09 -15.14
CA ILE A 402 0.11 10.86 -13.91
C ILE A 402 -0.01 9.87 -12.76
N VAL A 403 0.95 9.92 -11.82
CA VAL A 403 0.96 9.00 -10.66
C VAL A 403 0.39 9.64 -9.39
N ARG A 404 0.41 10.97 -9.31
CA ARG A 404 -0.12 11.73 -8.19
C ARG A 404 -0.63 13.09 -8.65
N GLY A 405 -1.69 13.58 -8.05
CA GLY A 405 -2.23 14.90 -8.30
C GLY A 405 -2.62 15.61 -7.02
N PHE A 406 -2.49 16.92 -7.05
CA PHE A 406 -2.93 17.81 -6.00
C PHE A 406 -4.10 18.64 -6.54
N GLY A 407 -5.07 18.90 -5.69
CA GLY A 407 -6.19 19.78 -6.01
C GLY A 407 -5.72 21.17 -6.36
N GLY A 408 -6.63 21.98 -6.89
CA GLY A 408 -6.28 23.33 -7.27
C GLY A 408 -5.85 24.17 -6.09
N PHE A 409 -4.61 24.63 -6.13
CA PHE A 409 -4.13 25.74 -5.32
C PHE A 409 -3.27 26.68 -6.18
N GLY A 410 -3.15 27.91 -5.76
CA GLY A 410 -2.38 28.91 -6.50
C GLY A 410 -0.97 28.98 -5.91
N ASN A 411 0.04 28.63 -6.71
CA ASN A 411 1.45 28.69 -6.31
C ASN A 411 2.34 29.45 -7.30
N ASP A 412 1.83 29.83 -8.48
CA ASP A 412 2.60 30.54 -9.49
C ASP A 412 2.29 32.05 -9.43
N PRO A 413 3.24 32.93 -8.96
CA PRO A 413 3.04 34.37 -8.88
C PRO A 413 2.90 35.02 -10.24
N ARG A 414 3.41 34.42 -11.33
CA ARG A 414 3.24 34.92 -12.71
C ARG A 414 1.81 34.82 -13.20
N LYS A 415 1.06 33.86 -12.63
CA LYS A 415 -0.37 33.65 -12.87
C LYS A 415 -1.25 34.28 -11.81
N PHE A 416 -0.68 35.20 -11.00
CA PHE A 416 -1.38 35.92 -9.92
C PHE A 416 -2.00 34.93 -8.92
N TYR A 417 -1.30 33.79 -8.65
CA TYR A 417 -1.75 32.73 -7.77
C TYR A 417 -3.11 32.14 -8.17
N ALA A 418 -3.39 32.10 -9.49
CA ALA A 418 -4.59 31.44 -10.00
C ALA A 418 -4.57 29.94 -9.61
N THR A 419 -5.70 29.47 -9.13
CA THR A 419 -5.87 28.09 -8.74
C THR A 419 -5.74 27.17 -9.95
N GLU A 420 -4.82 26.22 -9.89
CA GLU A 420 -4.57 25.22 -10.93
C GLU A 420 -4.16 23.87 -10.28
N PRO A 421 -4.41 22.73 -10.94
CA PRO A 421 -3.95 21.44 -10.45
C PRO A 421 -2.45 21.25 -10.70
N TYR A 422 -1.80 20.48 -9.82
CA TYR A 422 -0.39 20.09 -9.93
C TYR A 422 -0.29 18.57 -10.01
N TYR A 423 0.63 18.06 -10.85
CA TYR A 423 0.77 16.65 -11.11
C TYR A 423 2.21 16.17 -10.93
N GLN A 424 2.36 14.97 -10.41
CA GLN A 424 3.59 14.21 -10.45
C GLN A 424 3.48 13.14 -11.54
N PHE A 425 4.49 13.09 -12.39
CA PHE A 425 4.54 12.16 -13.51
C PHE A 425 5.39 10.94 -13.17
N GLY A 426 5.00 9.79 -13.72
CA GLY A 426 5.78 8.57 -13.72
C GLY A 426 7.03 8.67 -14.60
N GLU A 427 7.78 7.57 -14.65
CA GLU A 427 9.02 7.48 -15.42
C GLU A 427 8.78 7.70 -16.92
N PRO A 428 9.64 8.46 -17.61
CA PRO A 428 9.64 8.54 -19.06
C PRO A 428 10.13 7.24 -19.69
N ARG A 429 10.15 7.18 -21.00
CA ARG A 429 10.84 6.11 -21.71
C ARG A 429 12.31 6.07 -21.29
N MET A 430 12.74 4.88 -20.86
CA MET A 430 14.11 4.61 -20.45
C MET A 430 14.70 3.42 -21.17
N PHE A 431 16.02 3.45 -21.36
CA PHE A 431 16.80 2.33 -21.87
C PHE A 431 18.02 2.11 -20.98
N GLY A 432 18.41 0.88 -20.83
CA GLY A 432 19.60 0.55 -20.06
C GLY A 432 20.27 -0.73 -20.52
N VAL A 433 21.51 -0.88 -20.07
CA VAL A 433 22.30 -2.10 -20.23
C VAL A 433 22.74 -2.54 -18.84
N SER A 434 22.58 -3.83 -18.55
CA SER A 434 23.03 -4.46 -17.32
C SER A 434 23.97 -5.61 -17.63
N GLY A 435 24.94 -5.85 -16.77
CA GLY A 435 25.83 -7.01 -16.87
C GLY A 435 25.95 -7.68 -15.50
N LYS A 436 25.77 -8.99 -15.46
CA LYS A 436 25.99 -9.83 -14.28
C LYS A 436 27.09 -10.84 -14.60
N TYR A 437 27.99 -11.05 -13.64
CA TYR A 437 29.04 -12.06 -13.74
C TYR A 437 28.90 -13.05 -12.57
N ASP A 438 28.82 -14.31 -12.88
CA ASP A 438 28.78 -15.40 -11.90
C ASP A 438 30.20 -15.93 -11.70
N PHE A 439 30.70 -15.92 -10.43
CA PHE A 439 32.08 -16.30 -10.07
C PHE A 439 32.23 -17.80 -9.82
#